data_1dc89516be422cc64e59cd7f0e46dbc1
#
_entry.id   1dc89516be422cc64e59cd7f0e46dbc1
#
_cell.length_a   1.000
_cell.length_b   1.000
_cell.length_c   1.000
_cell.angle_alpha   90.00
_cell.angle_beta   90.00
_cell.angle_gamma   90.00
#
_symmetry.space_group_name_H-M   'P 1'
#
loop_
_entity.id
_entity.type
_entity.pdbx_description
1 polymer ?
#
loop_
_entity_poly.entity_id
_entity_poly.type
_entity_poly.pdbx_seq_one_letter_code
_entity_poly.pdbx_strand_id
1 'polypeptide(L)'
;MPEFDAIVIGSGITGGWAAKELCEKGLKVLVLDRGKAITPEKDFTTALMPPWKIPLRGLPDRELYEADYPIQSQSYAFDETTRHFFNRDSANPYVYDPQQPFIWTRADVVGGKSLLWNRQVYRFSDLDFEANLRDGHGNDWP
;
A
#
# COMPACT_ATOMS: atom_id res chain seq x y z
N MET A 1 16.75 -1.80 -28.85
CA MET A 1 16.00 -1.98 -27.58
C MET A 1 15.44 -0.62 -27.21
N PRO A 2 14.27 -0.52 -26.61
CA PRO A 2 13.82 0.78 -26.12
C PRO A 2 14.80 1.26 -25.03
N GLU A 3 15.28 2.48 -25.20
CA GLU A 3 16.13 3.15 -24.22
C GLU A 3 15.25 3.97 -23.28
N PHE A 4 15.50 3.87 -21.99
CA PHE A 4 14.88 4.66 -20.94
C PHE A 4 15.93 5.49 -20.22
N ASP A 5 15.58 6.72 -19.88
CA ASP A 5 16.47 7.63 -19.15
C ASP A 5 16.44 7.35 -17.64
N ALA A 6 15.33 6.78 -17.14
CA ALA A 6 15.16 6.46 -15.74
C ALA A 6 14.28 5.21 -15.54
N ILE A 7 14.53 4.50 -14.43
CA ILE A 7 13.71 3.38 -13.97
C ILE A 7 13.17 3.71 -12.58
N VAL A 8 11.87 3.64 -12.42
CA VAL A 8 11.18 3.77 -11.12
C VAL A 8 10.67 2.41 -10.69
N ILE A 9 11.04 1.98 -9.49
CA ILE A 9 10.62 0.70 -8.93
C ILE A 9 9.49 0.93 -7.94
N GLY A 10 8.32 0.37 -8.26
CA GLY A 10 7.07 0.53 -7.54
C GLY A 10 6.24 1.71 -8.07
N SER A 11 4.94 1.48 -8.22
CA SER A 11 3.96 2.46 -8.72
C SER A 11 3.05 3.03 -7.63
N GLY A 12 3.43 2.86 -6.36
CA GLY A 12 2.72 3.48 -5.24
C GLY A 12 2.81 5.01 -5.23
N ILE A 13 2.34 5.66 -4.19
CA ILE A 13 2.28 7.13 -4.09
C ILE A 13 3.63 7.77 -4.43
N THR A 14 4.70 7.30 -3.84
CA THR A 14 6.04 7.87 -4.04
C THR A 14 6.57 7.63 -5.46
N GLY A 15 6.47 6.39 -5.94
CA GLY A 15 6.97 6.03 -7.28
C GLY A 15 6.15 6.69 -8.39
N GLY A 16 4.82 6.75 -8.24
CA GLY A 16 3.96 7.46 -9.16
C GLY A 16 4.29 8.95 -9.26
N TRP A 17 4.56 9.60 -8.13
CA TRP A 17 4.99 10.99 -8.10
C TRP A 17 6.36 11.19 -8.75
N ALA A 18 7.34 10.33 -8.42
CA ALA A 18 8.67 10.38 -9.04
C ALA A 18 8.59 10.22 -10.56
N ALA A 19 7.82 9.23 -11.04
CA ALA A 19 7.61 9.02 -12.47
C ALA A 19 6.99 10.24 -13.16
N LYS A 20 5.97 10.85 -12.54
CA LYS A 20 5.34 12.09 -13.02
C LYS A 20 6.38 13.20 -13.19
N GLU A 21 7.12 13.52 -12.14
CA GLU A 21 8.11 14.59 -12.14
C GLU A 21 9.20 14.39 -13.20
N LEU A 22 9.68 13.15 -13.35
CA LEU A 22 10.68 12.80 -14.37
C LEU A 22 10.13 12.95 -15.79
N CYS A 23 8.90 12.46 -16.04
CA CYS A 23 8.24 12.60 -17.33
C CYS A 23 7.95 14.07 -17.70
N GLU A 24 7.53 14.91 -16.74
CA GLU A 24 7.33 16.34 -16.97
C GLU A 24 8.60 17.10 -17.30
N LYS A 25 9.76 16.56 -16.89
CA LYS A 25 11.09 17.06 -17.32
C LYS A 25 11.56 16.51 -18.66
N GLY A 26 10.71 15.76 -19.35
CA GLY A 26 11.00 15.22 -20.70
C GLY A 26 11.75 13.89 -20.72
N LEU A 27 11.95 13.24 -19.58
CA LEU A 27 12.63 11.95 -19.51
C LEU A 27 11.70 10.79 -19.89
N LYS A 28 12.25 9.78 -20.55
CA LYS A 28 11.57 8.50 -20.81
C LYS A 28 11.71 7.61 -19.58
N VAL A 29 10.61 7.35 -18.91
CA VAL A 29 10.61 6.62 -17.65
C VAL A 29 10.00 5.22 -17.81
N LEU A 30 10.70 4.20 -17.33
CA LEU A 30 10.17 2.86 -17.15
C LEU A 30 9.73 2.68 -15.69
N VAL A 31 8.47 2.38 -15.46
CA VAL A 31 7.97 2.03 -14.13
C VAL A 31 7.82 0.52 -14.04
N LEU A 32 8.50 -0.10 -13.09
CA LEU A 32 8.40 -1.52 -12.78
C LEU A 32 7.62 -1.71 -11.49
N ASP A 33 6.58 -2.52 -11.53
CA ASP A 33 5.81 -2.89 -10.35
C ASP A 33 5.69 -4.40 -10.24
N ARG A 34 5.71 -4.89 -9.01
CA ARG A 34 5.52 -6.31 -8.70
C ARG A 34 4.05 -6.69 -8.66
N GLY A 35 3.21 -5.74 -8.29
CA GLY A 35 1.79 -5.94 -8.09
C GLY A 35 1.06 -6.25 -9.40
N LYS A 36 -0.06 -6.94 -9.27
CA LYS A 36 -0.93 -7.22 -10.41
C LYS A 36 -1.61 -5.94 -10.91
N ALA A 37 -1.76 -5.85 -12.22
CA ALA A 37 -2.59 -4.81 -12.82
C ALA A 37 -4.05 -5.03 -12.43
N ILE A 38 -4.73 -3.95 -12.08
CA ILE A 38 -6.15 -3.95 -11.72
C ILE A 38 -6.95 -3.02 -12.60
N THR A 39 -8.21 -3.34 -12.78
CA THR A 39 -9.20 -2.47 -13.45
C THR A 39 -10.46 -2.37 -12.61
N PRO A 40 -11.12 -1.21 -12.55
CA PRO A 40 -12.32 -1.03 -11.74
C PRO A 40 -13.42 -2.06 -12.04
N GLU A 41 -13.63 -2.38 -13.30
CA GLU A 41 -14.69 -3.26 -13.75
C GLU A 41 -14.51 -4.72 -13.28
N LYS A 42 -13.26 -5.15 -13.11
CA LYS A 42 -12.93 -6.55 -12.74
C LYS A 42 -12.61 -6.71 -11.28
N ASP A 43 -11.94 -5.71 -10.69
CA ASP A 43 -11.30 -5.86 -9.39
C ASP A 43 -12.07 -5.17 -8.26
N PHE A 44 -12.95 -4.21 -8.58
CA PHE A 44 -13.81 -3.57 -7.57
C PHE A 44 -15.17 -4.28 -7.49
N THR A 45 -15.14 -5.58 -7.30
CA THR A 45 -16.32 -6.47 -7.39
C THR A 45 -17.43 -6.14 -6.40
N THR A 46 -17.10 -5.49 -5.30
CA THR A 46 -18.04 -5.13 -4.22
C THR A 46 -18.48 -3.67 -4.24
N ALA A 47 -17.91 -2.83 -5.13
CA ALA A 47 -18.09 -1.37 -5.10
C ALA A 47 -19.55 -0.91 -5.18
N LEU A 48 -20.40 -1.64 -5.90
CA LEU A 48 -21.85 -1.35 -6.04
C LEU A 48 -22.71 -2.43 -5.37
N MET A 49 -22.11 -3.30 -4.57
CA MET A 49 -22.80 -4.40 -3.93
C MET A 49 -23.39 -3.94 -2.59
N PRO A 50 -24.68 -4.15 -2.33
CA PRO A 50 -25.23 -3.85 -1.03
C PRO A 50 -24.62 -4.77 0.04
N PRO A 51 -24.44 -4.30 1.29
CA PRO A 51 -23.71 -5.03 2.33
C PRO A 51 -24.18 -6.47 2.57
N TRP A 52 -25.49 -6.72 2.46
CA TRP A 52 -26.03 -8.07 2.67
C TRP A 52 -25.72 -9.07 1.55
N LYS A 53 -25.21 -8.61 0.41
CA LYS A 53 -24.74 -9.44 -0.71
C LYS A 53 -23.23 -9.69 -0.70
N ILE A 54 -22.50 -8.96 0.10
CA ILE A 54 -21.05 -9.18 0.28
C ILE A 54 -20.85 -10.57 0.89
N PRO A 55 -19.85 -11.36 0.42
CA PRO A 55 -19.53 -12.64 1.02
C PRO A 55 -19.38 -12.53 2.53
N LEU A 56 -19.95 -13.49 3.28
CA LEU A 56 -20.01 -13.49 4.74
C LEU A 56 -20.61 -12.21 5.33
N ARG A 57 -21.36 -11.42 4.56
CA ARG A 57 -21.86 -10.08 4.91
C ARG A 57 -20.75 -9.11 5.34
N GLY A 58 -19.55 -9.26 4.78
CA GLY A 58 -18.36 -8.50 5.15
C GLY A 58 -17.69 -8.94 6.45
N LEU A 59 -18.16 -10.02 7.08
CA LEU A 59 -17.50 -10.59 8.25
C LEU A 59 -16.20 -11.29 7.85
N PRO A 60 -15.18 -11.27 8.74
CA PRO A 60 -13.90 -11.92 8.45
C PRO A 60 -14.05 -13.44 8.31
N ASP A 61 -13.46 -13.99 7.25
CA ASP A 61 -13.18 -15.42 7.15
C ASP A 61 -11.92 -15.73 7.98
N ARG A 62 -12.13 -16.12 9.23
CA ARG A 62 -11.04 -16.30 10.20
C ARG A 62 -10.04 -17.35 9.77
N GLU A 63 -10.50 -18.48 9.24
CA GLU A 63 -9.61 -19.56 8.81
C GLU A 63 -8.70 -19.10 7.67
N LEU A 64 -9.26 -18.40 6.69
CA LEU A 64 -8.50 -17.82 5.61
C LEU A 64 -7.54 -16.73 6.08
N TYR A 65 -7.97 -15.89 7.02
CA TYR A 65 -7.15 -14.79 7.53
C TYR A 65 -5.94 -15.33 8.30
N GLU A 66 -6.15 -16.32 9.15
CA GLU A 66 -5.08 -16.96 9.91
C GLU A 66 -4.11 -17.72 9.01
N ALA A 67 -4.60 -18.41 7.99
CA ALA A 67 -3.78 -19.21 7.08
C ALA A 67 -2.98 -18.34 6.09
N ASP A 68 -3.63 -17.36 5.47
CA ASP A 68 -3.07 -16.66 4.31
C ASP A 68 -2.68 -15.21 4.56
N TYR A 69 -3.24 -14.55 5.58
CA TYR A 69 -3.07 -13.13 5.80
C TYR A 69 -2.82 -12.76 7.28
N PRO A 70 -2.00 -13.53 8.03
CA PRO A 70 -1.84 -13.28 9.47
C PRO A 70 -1.29 -11.88 9.79
N ILE A 71 -0.56 -11.26 8.87
CA ILE A 71 -0.03 -9.90 9.02
C ILE A 71 -0.98 -8.88 8.43
N GLN A 72 -1.44 -9.11 7.19
CA GLN A 72 -2.28 -8.14 6.48
C GLN A 72 -3.64 -7.95 7.15
N SER A 73 -4.20 -8.99 7.74
CA SER A 73 -5.49 -8.94 8.45
C SER A 73 -5.48 -8.03 9.69
N GLN A 74 -4.31 -7.62 10.17
CA GLN A 74 -4.17 -6.66 11.26
C GLN A 74 -4.40 -5.20 10.80
N SER A 75 -4.46 -4.95 9.50
CA SER A 75 -4.76 -3.62 8.97
C SER A 75 -6.23 -3.28 9.09
N TYR A 76 -6.55 -2.08 9.55
CA TYR A 76 -7.92 -1.56 9.60
C TYR A 76 -8.61 -1.51 8.22
N ALA A 77 -7.82 -1.45 7.14
CA ALA A 77 -8.33 -1.41 5.77
C ALA A 77 -8.51 -2.81 5.16
N PHE A 78 -8.20 -3.87 5.92
CA PHE A 78 -8.31 -5.25 5.45
C PHE A 78 -9.67 -5.83 5.82
N ASP A 79 -10.46 -6.12 4.79
CA ASP A 79 -11.76 -6.78 4.92
C ASP A 79 -12.09 -7.59 3.66
N GLU A 80 -13.26 -8.21 3.59
CA GLU A 80 -13.70 -9.01 2.45
C GLU A 80 -13.80 -8.21 1.14
N THR A 81 -13.90 -6.88 1.22
CA THR A 81 -14.00 -6.01 0.04
C THR A 81 -12.65 -5.60 -0.52
N THR A 82 -11.61 -5.62 0.32
CA THR A 82 -10.28 -5.09 -0.01
C THR A 82 -9.16 -6.13 0.04
N ARG A 83 -9.39 -7.28 0.69
CA ARG A 83 -8.38 -8.29 0.96
C ARG A 83 -7.59 -8.73 -0.30
N HIS A 84 -8.23 -8.76 -1.45
CA HIS A 84 -7.61 -9.16 -2.72
C HIS A 84 -6.61 -8.14 -3.29
N PHE A 85 -6.53 -6.95 -2.72
CA PHE A 85 -5.51 -5.94 -3.03
C PHE A 85 -4.26 -6.07 -2.15
N PHE A 86 -4.39 -6.79 -1.02
CA PHE A 86 -3.27 -6.99 -0.12
C PHE A 86 -2.36 -8.13 -0.56
N ASN A 87 -1.13 -8.08 -0.09
CA ASN A 87 -0.20 -9.19 -0.21
C ASN A 87 -0.73 -10.43 0.50
N ARG A 88 -0.61 -11.57 -0.14
CA ARG A 88 -0.89 -12.86 0.50
C ARG A 88 0.36 -13.32 1.24
N ASP A 89 0.33 -13.29 2.57
CA ASP A 89 1.51 -13.55 3.41
C ASP A 89 2.04 -14.97 3.24
N SER A 90 1.15 -15.96 3.03
CA SER A 90 1.55 -17.35 2.75
C SER A 90 2.30 -17.51 1.42
N ALA A 91 2.00 -16.67 0.42
CA ALA A 91 2.66 -16.72 -0.88
C ALA A 91 3.93 -15.86 -0.94
N ASN A 92 3.94 -14.75 -0.23
CA ASN A 92 5.06 -13.80 -0.17
C ASN A 92 5.38 -13.42 1.28
N PRO A 93 5.98 -14.33 2.06
CA PRO A 93 6.27 -14.09 3.45
C PRO A 93 7.30 -12.97 3.63
N TYR A 94 7.30 -12.38 4.82
CA TYR A 94 8.36 -11.45 5.22
C TYR A 94 9.62 -12.23 5.57
N VAL A 95 10.76 -11.68 5.16
CA VAL A 95 12.08 -12.14 5.60
C VAL A 95 12.61 -11.11 6.60
N TYR A 96 12.74 -11.49 7.84
CA TYR A 96 13.26 -10.66 8.92
C TYR A 96 13.97 -11.51 9.98
N ASP A 97 14.78 -10.85 10.80
CA ASP A 97 15.39 -11.49 11.95
C ASP A 97 14.31 -11.79 13.01
N PRO A 98 14.13 -13.06 13.44
CA PRO A 98 13.15 -13.40 14.48
C PRO A 98 13.36 -12.67 15.82
N GLN A 99 14.57 -12.22 16.10
CA GLN A 99 14.88 -11.44 17.31
C GLN A 99 14.52 -9.96 17.16
N GLN A 100 14.33 -9.49 15.92
CA GLN A 100 13.94 -8.13 15.61
C GLN A 100 12.79 -8.14 14.59
N PRO A 101 11.61 -8.60 14.99
CA PRO A 101 10.48 -8.73 14.08
C PRO A 101 10.04 -7.36 13.57
N PHE A 102 9.95 -7.25 12.26
CA PHE A 102 9.43 -6.06 11.60
C PHE A 102 8.33 -6.46 10.63
N ILE A 103 7.13 -6.03 10.91
CA ILE A 103 5.96 -6.34 10.09
C ILE A 103 5.26 -5.04 9.68
N TRP A 104 4.80 -5.02 8.42
CA TRP A 104 3.95 -3.93 7.93
C TRP A 104 2.98 -4.44 6.88
N THR A 105 1.89 -3.73 6.68
CA THR A 105 0.92 -4.06 5.65
C THR A 105 1.41 -3.67 4.27
N ARG A 106 1.18 -4.53 3.27
CA ARG A 106 1.58 -4.32 1.87
C ARG A 106 0.41 -4.55 0.93
N ALA A 107 0.27 -3.68 -0.05
CA ALA A 107 -0.55 -3.96 -1.22
C ALA A 107 0.26 -4.75 -2.26
N ASP A 108 -0.41 -5.61 -3.02
CA ASP A 108 0.19 -6.40 -4.11
C ASP A 108 -0.51 -6.11 -5.44
N VAL A 109 -0.68 -4.84 -5.71
CA VAL A 109 -1.35 -4.30 -6.90
C VAL A 109 -0.61 -3.08 -7.42
N VAL A 110 -0.71 -2.83 -8.72
CA VAL A 110 -0.24 -1.59 -9.34
C VAL A 110 -0.96 -0.41 -8.68
N GLY A 111 -0.20 0.61 -8.27
CA GLY A 111 -0.69 1.71 -7.46
C GLY A 111 -0.49 1.52 -5.95
N GLY A 112 -0.21 0.30 -5.51
CA GLY A 112 0.14 -0.01 -4.13
C GLY A 112 -0.91 0.46 -3.10
N LYS A 113 -0.44 0.95 -1.96
CA LYS A 113 -1.31 1.42 -0.86
C LYS A 113 -2.18 2.64 -1.22
N SER A 114 -1.94 3.31 -2.35
CA SER A 114 -2.82 4.39 -2.80
C SER A 114 -4.27 3.94 -3.02
N LEU A 115 -4.49 2.63 -3.16
CA LEU A 115 -5.82 2.03 -3.30
C LEU A 115 -6.48 1.66 -1.97
N LEU A 116 -5.72 1.61 -0.88
CA LEU A 116 -6.14 1.06 0.41
C LEU A 116 -6.24 2.11 1.53
N TRP A 117 -5.73 3.31 1.33
CA TRP A 117 -5.75 4.34 2.35
C TRP A 117 -7.08 5.10 2.36
N ASN A 118 -7.45 5.67 3.49
CA ASN A 118 -8.72 6.39 3.66
C ASN A 118 -8.77 7.74 2.94
N ARG A 119 -7.74 8.11 2.19
CA ARG A 119 -7.63 9.39 1.47
C ARG A 119 -7.72 10.63 2.37
N GLN A 120 -7.35 10.46 3.63
CA GLN A 120 -7.23 11.56 4.56
C GLN A 120 -5.83 12.17 4.42
N VAL A 121 -5.78 13.45 4.13
CA VAL A 121 -4.54 14.22 4.05
C VAL A 121 -4.65 15.36 5.04
N TYR A 122 -3.84 15.28 6.09
CA TYR A 122 -3.76 16.35 7.08
C TYR A 122 -2.70 17.36 6.67
N ARG A 123 -2.97 18.63 6.94
CA ARG A 123 -1.95 19.66 6.86
C ARG A 123 -1.16 19.63 8.17
N PHE A 124 0.10 19.26 8.09
CA PHE A 124 0.99 19.30 9.23
C PHE A 124 1.30 20.75 9.64
N SER A 125 1.52 20.93 10.92
CA SER A 125 2.00 22.19 11.53
C SER A 125 3.52 22.11 11.73
N ASP A 126 4.13 23.23 12.04
CA ASP A 126 5.56 23.26 12.40
C ASP A 126 5.87 22.33 13.58
N LEU A 127 4.93 22.16 14.50
CA LEU A 127 5.07 21.24 15.63
C LEU A 127 5.32 19.79 15.21
N ASP A 128 4.73 19.34 14.11
CA ASP A 128 4.91 17.96 13.62
C ASP A 128 6.36 17.73 13.15
N PHE A 129 7.05 18.78 12.72
CA PHE A 129 8.42 18.72 12.23
C PHE A 129 9.47 19.06 13.30
N GLU A 130 9.11 19.87 14.28
CA GLU A 130 10.00 20.43 15.31
C GLU A 130 9.69 19.88 16.73
N ALA A 131 8.91 18.81 16.83
CA ALA A 131 8.49 18.24 18.10
C ALA A 131 9.69 17.81 18.96
N ASN A 132 10.72 17.22 18.35
CA ASN A 132 11.90 16.77 19.05
C ASN A 132 12.70 17.91 19.67
N LEU A 133 12.82 19.04 18.95
CA LEU A 133 13.47 20.25 19.49
C LEU A 133 12.75 20.78 20.73
N ARG A 134 11.43 20.76 20.73
CA ARG A 134 10.60 21.21 21.85
C ARG A 134 10.68 20.27 23.06
N ASP A 135 10.65 18.97 22.78
CA ASP A 135 10.63 17.93 23.83
C ASP A 135 12.06 17.58 24.32
N GLY A 136 13.09 18.04 23.62
CA GLY A 136 14.48 17.76 23.94
C GLY A 136 14.93 16.32 23.63
N HIS A 137 14.22 15.62 22.75
CA HIS A 137 14.49 14.23 22.38
C HIS A 137 14.66 14.06 20.87
N GLY A 138 15.75 13.37 20.48
CA GLY A 138 16.01 13.05 19.07
C GLY A 138 16.37 14.25 18.21
N ASN A 139 16.10 14.11 16.90
CA ASN A 139 16.35 15.15 15.91
C ASN A 139 15.04 15.53 15.21
N ASP A 140 14.93 16.79 14.84
CA ASP A 140 13.84 17.26 14.00
C ASP A 140 13.96 16.72 12.58
N TRP A 141 12.89 16.86 11.84
CA TRP A 141 12.89 16.57 10.41
C TRP A 141 13.76 17.60 9.68
N PRO A 142 14.48 17.19 8.62
CA PRO A 142 15.31 18.10 7.83
C PRO A 142 14.51 19.13 7.03
#